data_a1d170668eafd8385258a97416086dc0
#
_entry.id   a1d170668eafd8385258a97416086dc0
#
_cell.length_a   1.000
_cell.length_b   1.000
_cell.length_c   1.000
_cell.angle_alpha   90.00
_cell.angle_beta   90.00
_cell.angle_gamma   90.00
#
_symmetry.space_group_name_H-M   'P 1'
#
loop_
_entity.id
_entity.type
_entity.pdbx_description
1 polymer ?
#
loop_
_entity_poly.entity_id
_entity_poly.type
_entity_poly.pdbx_seq_one_letter_code
_entity_poly.pdbx_strand_id
1 'polypeptide(L)'
;TGLGALVYAMRHVAKVGRPVGGSGMVPISLRRSIESNGGVVATSTMVSGILCEGESVRGVELTDGRTIEAPIVVSACNPHDTFLKWLRNPPASAQPLVEKWRNTPHFEGYESKIDARITRKPVLRDIDVDTLRDLGADPLAATMVVAPTTEELHEGFGKIATGEILERPAMLVNLPSIADPTMSNGVDEVFSLEALFTPYSFRGGWDSDTEPRRWLELYADLVEPGFLDTVAEWRCMTPAKYESEFFLPQGHATSFAGGPLAALLNTNPELTRYATPVKGLYLTGAATFPGAGVWGASGKNAALTILRR
;
A
#
# COMPACT_ATOMS: atom_id res chain seq x y z
N THR A 1 1.94 21.66 5.69
CA THR A 1 0.73 21.39 6.51
C THR A 1 -0.53 21.99 5.89
N GLY A 2 -0.63 23.31 5.59
CA GLY A 2 -1.81 23.89 4.95
C GLY A 2 -2.11 23.35 3.55
N LEU A 3 -1.07 23.09 2.74
CA LEU A 3 -1.23 22.43 1.44
C LEU A 3 -1.72 21.00 1.58
N GLY A 4 -1.23 20.25 2.59
CA GLY A 4 -1.71 18.92 2.89
C GLY A 4 -3.20 18.90 3.26
N ALA A 5 -3.64 19.82 4.11
CA ALA A 5 -5.04 19.99 4.48
C ALA A 5 -5.92 20.33 3.25
N LEU A 6 -5.44 21.23 2.37
CA LEU A 6 -6.13 21.56 1.13
C LEU A 6 -6.28 20.34 0.20
N VAL A 7 -5.21 19.58 -0.01
CA VAL A 7 -5.23 18.35 -0.84
C VAL A 7 -6.18 17.32 -0.23
N TYR A 8 -6.18 17.18 1.10
CA TYR A 8 -7.11 16.29 1.80
C TYR A 8 -8.57 16.76 1.64
N ALA A 9 -8.83 18.05 1.81
CA ALA A 9 -10.16 18.63 1.61
C ALA A 9 -10.69 18.46 0.17
N MET A 10 -9.81 18.48 -0.83
CA MET A 10 -10.20 18.24 -2.24
C MET A 10 -10.78 16.83 -2.47
N ARG A 11 -10.46 15.86 -1.62
CA ARG A 11 -11.07 14.52 -1.66
C ARG A 11 -12.59 14.56 -1.44
N HIS A 12 -13.09 15.53 -0.68
CA HIS A 12 -14.53 15.70 -0.46
C HIS A 12 -15.27 16.26 -1.69
N VAL A 13 -14.54 16.89 -2.60
CA VAL A 13 -15.09 17.38 -3.87
C VAL A 13 -15.09 16.30 -4.93
N ALA A 14 -14.13 15.38 -4.88
CA ALA A 14 -14.06 14.23 -5.77
C ALA A 14 -15.05 13.14 -5.30
N LYS A 15 -15.85 12.61 -6.23
CA LYS A 15 -16.67 11.42 -5.95
C LYS A 15 -15.75 10.23 -5.80
N VAL A 16 -15.48 9.83 -4.56
CA VAL A 16 -14.71 8.64 -4.21
C VAL A 16 -15.70 7.53 -3.87
N GLY A 17 -15.54 6.37 -4.50
CA GLY A 17 -16.36 5.18 -4.24
C GLY A 17 -15.48 4.04 -3.69
N ARG A 18 -16.13 3.07 -3.06
CA ARG A 18 -15.55 1.77 -2.76
C ARG A 18 -16.05 0.77 -3.79
N PRO A 19 -15.17 -0.12 -4.32
CA PRO A 19 -15.63 -1.18 -5.22
C PRO A 19 -16.54 -2.16 -4.46
N VAL A 20 -17.65 -2.53 -5.06
CA VAL A 20 -18.54 -3.58 -4.53
C VAL A 20 -17.76 -4.90 -4.48
N GLY A 21 -17.80 -5.60 -3.33
CA GLY A 21 -17.01 -6.80 -3.06
C GLY A 21 -15.61 -6.51 -2.52
N GLY A 22 -15.33 -5.23 -2.15
CA GLY A 22 -14.07 -4.82 -1.53
C GLY A 22 -12.96 -4.43 -2.53
N SER A 23 -11.84 -3.97 -1.99
CA SER A 23 -10.71 -3.46 -2.78
C SER A 23 -10.09 -4.47 -3.73
N GLY A 24 -10.19 -5.77 -3.44
CA GLY A 24 -9.75 -6.86 -4.32
C GLY A 24 -10.45 -6.91 -5.67
N MET A 25 -11.64 -6.28 -5.80
CA MET A 25 -12.36 -6.21 -7.07
C MET A 25 -11.71 -5.31 -8.11
N VAL A 26 -10.86 -4.36 -7.67
CA VAL A 26 -10.09 -3.51 -8.60
C VAL A 26 -9.10 -4.34 -9.43
N PRO A 27 -8.15 -5.08 -8.83
CA PRO A 27 -7.23 -5.92 -9.60
C PRO A 27 -7.95 -7.04 -10.37
N ILE A 28 -9.06 -7.59 -9.85
CA ILE A 28 -9.86 -8.58 -10.57
C ILE A 28 -10.46 -7.98 -11.85
N SER A 29 -10.99 -6.76 -11.78
CA SER A 29 -11.55 -6.08 -12.94
C SER A 29 -10.48 -5.74 -13.99
N LEU A 30 -9.31 -5.30 -13.55
CA LEU A 30 -8.16 -5.05 -14.43
C LEU A 30 -7.66 -6.34 -15.08
N ARG A 31 -7.56 -7.44 -14.32
CA ARG A 31 -7.20 -8.75 -14.85
C ARG A 31 -8.17 -9.18 -15.95
N ARG A 32 -9.48 -9.11 -15.70
CA ARG A 32 -10.52 -9.45 -16.69
C ARG A 32 -10.39 -8.61 -17.96
N SER A 33 -10.08 -7.32 -17.81
CA SER A 33 -9.85 -6.43 -18.95
C SER A 33 -8.61 -6.83 -19.75
N ILE A 34 -7.51 -7.19 -19.10
CA ILE A 34 -6.29 -7.68 -19.77
C ILE A 34 -6.60 -8.97 -20.55
N GLU A 35 -7.22 -9.95 -19.91
CA GLU A 35 -7.54 -11.24 -20.49
C GLU A 35 -8.53 -11.12 -21.67
N SER A 36 -9.55 -10.23 -21.56
CA SER A 36 -10.51 -10.00 -22.66
C SER A 36 -9.90 -9.30 -23.88
N ASN A 37 -8.73 -8.66 -23.71
CA ASN A 37 -7.96 -8.06 -24.81
C ASN A 37 -6.78 -8.96 -25.25
N GLY A 38 -6.79 -10.24 -24.90
CA GLY A 38 -5.79 -11.22 -25.35
C GLY A 38 -4.48 -11.20 -24.54
N GLY A 39 -4.42 -10.45 -23.45
CA GLY A 39 -3.29 -10.46 -22.53
C GLY A 39 -3.32 -11.67 -21.60
N VAL A 40 -2.20 -11.96 -20.97
CA VAL A 40 -2.05 -13.06 -20.00
C VAL A 40 -1.65 -12.51 -18.65
N VAL A 41 -2.30 -12.97 -17.58
CA VAL A 41 -1.93 -12.68 -16.20
C VAL A 41 -1.45 -13.98 -15.55
N ALA A 42 -0.14 -14.11 -15.36
CA ALA A 42 0.48 -15.26 -14.71
C ALA A 42 0.67 -14.98 -13.22
N THR A 43 -0.15 -15.58 -12.37
CA THR A 43 0.02 -15.57 -10.91
C THR A 43 0.98 -16.66 -10.46
N SER A 44 1.50 -16.57 -9.22
CA SER A 44 2.48 -17.53 -8.67
C SER A 44 3.71 -17.69 -9.58
N THR A 45 4.09 -16.62 -10.28
CA THR A 45 5.17 -16.60 -11.26
C THR A 45 6.13 -15.49 -10.90
N MET A 46 7.15 -15.84 -10.12
CA MET A 46 8.10 -14.86 -9.58
C MET A 46 9.23 -14.61 -10.57
N VAL A 47 9.47 -13.32 -10.85
CA VAL A 47 10.62 -12.85 -11.64
C VAL A 47 11.86 -12.77 -10.74
N SER A 48 12.95 -13.38 -11.17
CA SER A 48 14.27 -13.37 -10.50
C SER A 48 15.30 -12.46 -11.18
N GLY A 49 15.05 -12.05 -12.42
CA GLY A 49 15.97 -11.19 -13.16
C GLY A 49 15.33 -10.48 -14.35
N ILE A 50 15.88 -9.32 -14.67
CA ILE A 50 15.61 -8.58 -15.91
C ILE A 50 16.86 -8.73 -16.78
N LEU A 51 16.73 -9.38 -17.92
CA LEU A 51 17.84 -9.74 -18.80
C LEU A 51 18.13 -8.59 -19.76
N CYS A 52 19.40 -8.21 -19.85
CA CYS A 52 19.88 -7.23 -20.83
C CYS A 52 20.84 -7.87 -21.84
N GLU A 53 20.77 -7.38 -23.06
CA GLU A 53 21.73 -7.67 -24.14
C GLU A 53 22.08 -6.36 -24.83
N GLY A 54 23.39 -6.02 -24.82
CA GLY A 54 23.83 -4.69 -25.25
C GLY A 54 23.14 -3.58 -24.44
N GLU A 55 22.55 -2.61 -25.11
CA GLU A 55 21.87 -1.46 -24.49
C GLU A 55 20.36 -1.70 -24.24
N SER A 56 19.85 -2.91 -24.46
CA SER A 56 18.43 -3.20 -24.46
C SER A 56 18.05 -4.31 -23.49
N VAL A 57 16.79 -4.30 -23.01
CA VAL A 57 16.22 -5.49 -22.37
C VAL A 57 16.00 -6.58 -23.41
N ARG A 58 16.13 -7.82 -22.98
CA ARG A 58 15.80 -9.02 -23.76
C ARG A 58 14.57 -9.73 -23.22
N GLY A 59 14.27 -9.58 -21.93
CA GLY A 59 13.17 -10.26 -21.28
C GLY A 59 13.38 -10.38 -19.78
N VAL A 60 12.73 -11.35 -19.18
CA VAL A 60 12.83 -11.64 -17.74
C VAL A 60 13.16 -13.12 -17.49
N GLU A 61 13.87 -13.37 -16.42
CA GLU A 61 14.13 -14.71 -15.88
C GLU A 61 13.19 -14.94 -14.69
N LEU A 62 12.66 -16.15 -14.57
CA LEU A 62 11.80 -16.58 -13.48
C LEU A 62 12.61 -17.40 -12.46
N THR A 63 12.09 -17.52 -11.24
CA THR A 63 12.74 -18.31 -10.17
C THR A 63 12.85 -19.80 -10.46
N ASP A 64 12.04 -20.32 -11.38
CA ASP A 64 12.10 -21.71 -11.85
C ASP A 64 13.09 -21.94 -13.01
N GLY A 65 13.85 -20.90 -13.39
CA GLY A 65 14.85 -20.94 -14.45
C GLY A 65 14.32 -20.70 -15.86
N ARG A 66 13.02 -20.56 -16.05
CA ARG A 66 12.45 -20.21 -17.36
C ARG A 66 12.75 -18.74 -17.70
N THR A 67 12.90 -18.48 -18.99
CA THR A 67 13.02 -17.13 -19.52
C THR A 67 11.81 -16.77 -20.36
N ILE A 68 11.32 -15.53 -20.20
CA ILE A 68 10.28 -14.96 -21.06
C ILE A 68 10.94 -13.84 -21.85
N GLU A 69 11.07 -14.05 -23.17
CA GLU A 69 11.64 -13.04 -24.07
C GLU A 69 10.63 -11.95 -24.35
N ALA A 70 11.08 -10.70 -24.24
CA ALA A 70 10.27 -9.52 -24.53
C ALA A 70 11.16 -8.32 -24.85
N PRO A 71 10.85 -7.56 -25.91
CA PRO A 71 11.60 -6.33 -26.26
C PRO A 71 11.23 -5.14 -25.34
N ILE A 72 10.18 -5.27 -24.56
CA ILE A 72 9.72 -4.28 -23.61
C ILE A 72 9.45 -4.97 -22.27
N VAL A 73 10.05 -4.45 -21.21
CA VAL A 73 9.82 -4.85 -19.82
C VAL A 73 9.36 -3.64 -19.03
N VAL A 74 8.25 -3.77 -18.30
CA VAL A 74 7.72 -2.70 -17.45
C VAL A 74 7.74 -3.19 -16.01
N SER A 75 8.59 -2.62 -15.18
CA SER A 75 8.61 -2.93 -13.75
C SER A 75 7.63 -2.04 -13.00
N ALA A 76 6.64 -2.65 -12.35
CA ALA A 76 5.72 -2.00 -11.41
C ALA A 76 6.14 -2.21 -9.94
N CYS A 77 7.38 -2.64 -9.75
CA CYS A 77 7.95 -3.00 -8.47
C CYS A 77 8.82 -1.86 -7.90
N ASN A 78 9.37 -2.09 -6.72
CA ASN A 78 10.27 -1.15 -6.08
C ASN A 78 11.51 -0.89 -6.96
N PRO A 79 11.93 0.38 -7.16
CA PRO A 79 13.11 0.70 -7.97
C PRO A 79 14.42 0.11 -7.44
N HIS A 80 14.62 0.01 -6.12
CA HIS A 80 15.80 -0.66 -5.55
C HIS A 80 15.88 -2.12 -6.01
N ASP A 81 14.77 -2.87 -5.91
CA ASP A 81 14.73 -4.26 -6.35
C ASP A 81 14.93 -4.36 -7.86
N THR A 82 14.30 -3.46 -8.62
CA THR A 82 14.43 -3.42 -10.07
C THR A 82 15.88 -3.23 -10.52
N PHE A 83 16.58 -2.25 -9.96
CA PHE A 83 17.92 -1.89 -10.42
C PHE A 83 19.05 -2.63 -9.70
N LEU A 84 18.85 -3.03 -8.44
CA LEU A 84 19.93 -3.62 -7.63
C LEU A 84 19.85 -5.15 -7.52
N LYS A 85 18.63 -5.72 -7.56
CA LYS A 85 18.45 -7.17 -7.43
C LYS A 85 18.21 -7.86 -8.77
N TRP A 86 17.37 -7.28 -9.63
CA TRP A 86 16.90 -7.99 -10.82
C TRP A 86 17.61 -7.61 -12.12
N LEU A 87 18.11 -6.39 -12.26
CA LEU A 87 18.78 -5.98 -13.50
C LEU A 87 20.10 -6.75 -13.68
N ARG A 88 20.11 -7.67 -14.66
CA ARG A 88 21.26 -8.51 -14.99
C ARG A 88 22.07 -7.90 -16.12
N ASN A 89 23.42 -7.86 -15.93
CA ASN A 89 24.35 -7.30 -16.93
C ASN A 89 23.91 -5.92 -17.45
N PRO A 90 23.68 -4.94 -16.54
CA PRO A 90 23.21 -3.63 -16.94
C PRO A 90 24.21 -2.98 -17.91
N PRO A 91 23.73 -2.34 -18.98
CA PRO A 91 24.59 -1.62 -19.90
C PRO A 91 25.30 -0.44 -19.22
N ALA A 92 26.39 0.03 -19.83
CA ALA A 92 27.15 1.16 -19.30
C ALA A 92 26.29 2.42 -19.11
N SER A 93 25.32 2.64 -20.00
CA SER A 93 24.34 3.73 -19.92
C SER A 93 23.47 3.70 -18.65
N ALA A 94 23.27 2.53 -18.05
CA ALA A 94 22.46 2.37 -16.83
C ALA A 94 23.28 2.52 -15.53
N GLN A 95 24.60 2.48 -15.58
CA GLN A 95 25.44 2.52 -14.37
C GLN A 95 25.17 3.75 -13.48
N PRO A 96 25.01 4.98 -14.00
CA PRO A 96 24.69 6.14 -13.18
C PRO A 96 23.35 5.97 -12.41
N LEU A 97 22.37 5.32 -13.03
CA LEU A 97 21.07 5.06 -12.41
C LEU A 97 21.17 3.97 -11.35
N VAL A 98 21.90 2.89 -11.61
CA VAL A 98 22.17 1.82 -10.62
C VAL A 98 22.89 2.41 -9.39
N GLU A 99 23.91 3.25 -9.61
CA GLU A 99 24.64 3.90 -8.53
C GLU A 99 23.76 4.88 -7.73
N LYS A 100 22.91 5.65 -8.41
CA LYS A 100 21.92 6.50 -7.77
C LYS A 100 21.04 5.69 -6.80
N TRP A 101 20.47 4.58 -7.27
CA TRP A 101 19.59 3.76 -6.43
C TRP A 101 20.33 3.04 -5.31
N ARG A 102 21.60 2.69 -5.50
CA ARG A 102 22.46 2.16 -4.42
C ARG A 102 22.66 3.17 -3.30
N ASN A 103 22.76 4.45 -3.63
CA ASN A 103 22.94 5.53 -2.66
C ASN A 103 21.62 6.16 -2.17
N THR A 104 20.48 5.74 -2.73
CA THR A 104 19.17 6.20 -2.26
C THR A 104 18.80 5.41 -1.00
N PRO A 105 18.48 6.08 0.12
CA PRO A 105 18.14 5.38 1.35
C PRO A 105 16.86 4.57 1.21
N HIS A 106 16.81 3.43 1.90
CA HIS A 106 15.57 2.72 2.15
C HIS A 106 14.80 3.39 3.28
N PHE A 107 13.50 3.37 3.17
CA PHE A 107 12.60 3.74 4.27
C PHE A 107 11.93 2.47 4.78
N GLU A 108 11.66 2.42 6.08
CA GLU A 108 10.90 1.34 6.67
C GLU A 108 9.40 1.65 6.70
N GLY A 109 8.57 0.60 6.67
CA GLY A 109 7.15 0.69 6.92
C GLY A 109 6.87 0.97 8.39
N TYR A 110 5.75 1.63 8.64
CA TYR A 110 5.32 2.02 9.98
C TYR A 110 3.79 1.88 10.15
N GLU A 111 3.21 0.98 9.39
CA GLU A 111 1.77 0.70 9.41
C GLU A 111 1.55 -0.79 9.62
N SER A 112 0.59 -1.13 10.48
CA SER A 112 0.11 -2.50 10.68
C SER A 112 -1.39 -2.55 10.53
N LYS A 113 -1.93 -3.66 10.04
CA LYS A 113 -3.36 -3.78 9.77
C LYS A 113 -3.91 -5.09 10.30
N ILE A 114 -4.98 -5.00 11.08
CA ILE A 114 -5.80 -6.14 11.48
C ILE A 114 -7.03 -6.19 10.57
N ASP A 115 -7.27 -7.36 9.98
CA ASP A 115 -8.55 -7.70 9.36
C ASP A 115 -9.15 -8.85 10.18
N ALA A 116 -10.43 -8.71 10.56
CA ALA A 116 -11.13 -9.67 11.40
C ALA A 116 -12.56 -9.94 10.92
N ARG A 117 -13.06 -11.11 11.29
CA ARG A 117 -14.47 -11.47 11.24
C ARG A 117 -15.04 -11.35 12.64
N ILE A 118 -16.06 -10.54 12.79
CA ILE A 118 -16.75 -10.34 14.06
C ILE A 118 -18.20 -10.82 13.97
N THR A 119 -18.69 -11.48 15.02
CA THR A 119 -20.03 -12.09 15.05
C THR A 119 -21.13 -11.11 15.46
N ARG A 120 -20.77 -9.91 15.89
CA ARG A 120 -21.71 -8.86 16.30
C ARG A 120 -21.09 -7.49 16.06
N LYS A 121 -21.90 -6.53 15.60
CA LYS A 121 -21.51 -5.13 15.47
C LYS A 121 -21.14 -4.54 16.82
N PRO A 122 -20.02 -3.78 16.90
CA PRO A 122 -19.69 -3.05 18.13
C PRO A 122 -20.71 -1.94 18.37
N VAL A 123 -20.98 -1.66 19.63
CA VAL A 123 -21.79 -0.52 20.07
C VAL A 123 -20.85 0.52 20.63
N LEU A 124 -20.78 1.69 19.98
CA LEU A 124 -19.89 2.77 20.38
C LEU A 124 -20.37 3.38 21.70
N ARG A 125 -19.44 3.62 22.63
CA ARG A 125 -19.72 4.35 23.87
C ARG A 125 -19.47 5.85 23.69
N ASP A 126 -20.17 6.66 24.44
CA ASP A 126 -19.98 8.12 24.53
C ASP A 126 -20.12 8.87 23.19
N ILE A 127 -20.80 8.24 22.22
CA ILE A 127 -21.14 8.82 20.91
C ILE A 127 -22.65 8.74 20.72
N ASP A 128 -23.26 9.88 20.46
CA ASP A 128 -24.67 9.94 20.08
C ASP A 128 -24.86 9.50 18.61
N VAL A 129 -24.94 8.17 18.44
CA VAL A 129 -25.06 7.53 17.14
C VAL A 129 -26.34 7.92 16.42
N ASP A 130 -27.43 8.14 17.17
CA ASP A 130 -28.74 8.46 16.56
C ASP A 130 -28.72 9.89 16.01
N THR A 131 -28.17 10.86 16.74
CA THR A 131 -27.95 12.22 16.19
C THR A 131 -27.07 12.18 14.95
N LEU A 132 -25.99 11.38 14.91
CA LEU A 132 -25.14 11.27 13.73
C LEU A 132 -25.89 10.66 12.53
N ARG A 133 -26.72 9.65 12.76
CA ARG A 133 -27.56 9.04 11.71
C ARG A 133 -28.60 10.00 11.16
N ASP A 134 -29.21 10.78 12.01
CA ASP A 134 -30.18 11.83 11.60
C ASP A 134 -29.52 12.89 10.73
N LEU A 135 -28.20 13.14 10.92
CA LEU A 135 -27.37 13.99 10.06
C LEU A 135 -26.83 13.26 8.82
N GLY A 136 -27.24 12.01 8.59
CA GLY A 136 -26.83 11.21 7.43
C GLY A 136 -25.45 10.55 7.56
N ALA A 137 -24.91 10.47 8.77
CA ALA A 137 -23.60 9.89 9.05
C ALA A 137 -23.73 8.65 9.96
N ASP A 138 -23.58 7.44 9.41
CA ASP A 138 -23.44 6.23 10.24
C ASP A 138 -21.97 6.04 10.60
N PRO A 139 -21.58 6.19 11.89
CA PRO A 139 -20.17 6.05 12.29
C PRO A 139 -19.60 4.65 12.05
N LEU A 140 -20.44 3.61 12.00
CA LEU A 140 -19.98 2.25 11.68
C LEU A 140 -19.74 2.06 10.17
N ALA A 141 -20.41 2.82 9.31
CA ALA A 141 -20.17 2.79 7.86
C ALA A 141 -18.98 3.67 7.43
N ALA A 142 -18.59 4.62 8.27
CA ALA A 142 -17.46 5.51 8.06
C ALA A 142 -16.13 4.88 8.55
N THR A 143 -15.02 5.49 8.17
CA THR A 143 -13.75 5.22 8.85
C THR A 143 -13.68 6.08 10.10
N MET A 144 -13.60 5.43 11.25
CA MET A 144 -13.38 6.07 12.54
C MET A 144 -11.88 6.30 12.73
N VAL A 145 -11.52 7.46 13.24
CA VAL A 145 -10.15 7.79 13.60
C VAL A 145 -10.03 7.82 15.11
N VAL A 146 -9.26 6.92 15.67
CA VAL A 146 -8.83 6.96 17.07
C VAL A 146 -7.49 7.70 17.08
N ALA A 147 -7.54 8.97 17.44
CA ALA A 147 -6.37 9.83 17.39
C ALA A 147 -5.76 10.02 18.78
N PRO A 148 -4.46 9.86 18.93
CA PRO A 148 -3.75 10.32 20.12
C PRO A 148 -3.73 11.86 20.16
N THR A 149 -3.26 12.41 21.27
CA THR A 149 -3.05 13.88 21.38
C THR A 149 -1.98 14.36 20.40
N THR A 150 -1.89 15.68 20.20
CA THR A 150 -0.86 16.27 19.32
C THR A 150 0.55 15.94 19.81
N GLU A 151 0.73 15.93 21.14
CA GLU A 151 1.99 15.60 21.79
C GLU A 151 2.37 14.13 21.54
N GLU A 152 1.43 13.19 21.73
CA GLU A 152 1.62 11.77 21.44
C GLU A 152 1.91 11.52 19.95
N LEU A 153 1.30 12.30 19.02
CA LEU A 153 1.63 12.22 17.59
C LEU A 153 3.08 12.61 17.31
N HIS A 154 3.57 13.68 17.92
CA HIS A 154 4.98 14.07 17.79
C HIS A 154 5.91 13.03 18.38
N GLU A 155 5.58 12.47 19.53
CA GLU A 155 6.32 11.35 20.14
C GLU A 155 6.34 10.12 19.22
N GLY A 156 5.20 9.77 18.59
CA GLY A 156 5.06 8.64 17.69
C GLY A 156 6.04 8.69 16.51
N PHE A 157 6.22 9.86 15.90
CA PHE A 157 7.23 10.03 14.85
C PHE A 157 8.67 9.77 15.35
N GLY A 158 8.99 10.22 16.59
CA GLY A 158 10.28 9.92 17.22
C GLY A 158 10.46 8.43 17.50
N LYS A 159 9.41 7.73 17.93
CA LYS A 159 9.43 6.31 18.25
C LYS A 159 9.68 5.41 17.04
N ILE A 160 9.24 5.81 15.83
CA ILE A 160 9.59 5.08 14.59
C ILE A 160 11.12 4.92 14.49
N ALA A 161 11.85 6.01 14.66
CA ALA A 161 13.31 6.01 14.54
C ALA A 161 14.01 5.21 15.66
N THR A 162 13.35 4.98 16.80
CA THR A 162 13.88 4.21 17.92
C THR A 162 13.38 2.76 17.97
N GLY A 163 12.52 2.36 17.03
CA GLY A 163 11.94 1.01 16.99
C GLY A 163 10.96 0.75 18.14
N GLU A 164 10.25 1.78 18.58
CA GLU A 164 9.24 1.70 19.64
C GLU A 164 7.86 2.03 19.11
N ILE A 165 6.81 1.57 19.79
CA ILE A 165 5.41 1.85 19.47
C ILE A 165 4.82 2.69 20.60
N LEU A 166 3.94 3.62 20.26
CA LEU A 166 3.16 4.39 21.23
C LEU A 166 2.30 3.47 22.09
N GLU A 167 2.11 3.83 23.36
CA GLU A 167 1.15 3.16 24.23
C GLU A 167 -0.26 3.21 23.63
N ARG A 168 -0.66 4.36 23.07
CA ARG A 168 -1.91 4.56 22.31
C ARG A 168 -1.59 5.05 20.90
N PRO A 169 -1.37 4.14 19.93
CA PRO A 169 -1.11 4.52 18.56
C PRO A 169 -2.34 5.15 17.90
N ALA A 170 -2.15 5.96 16.87
CA ALA A 170 -3.26 6.35 16.02
C ALA A 170 -3.82 5.13 15.30
N MET A 171 -5.14 4.99 15.30
CA MET A 171 -5.81 3.86 14.63
C MET A 171 -6.91 4.36 13.69
N LEU A 172 -7.01 3.70 12.54
CA LEU A 172 -8.11 3.86 11.60
C LEU A 172 -8.96 2.59 11.65
N VAL A 173 -10.22 2.73 12.03
CA VAL A 173 -11.12 1.58 12.19
C VAL A 173 -12.31 1.71 11.25
N ASN A 174 -12.66 0.64 10.57
CA ASN A 174 -13.86 0.59 9.74
C ASN A 174 -14.47 -0.82 9.68
N LEU A 175 -15.78 -0.86 9.39
CA LEU A 175 -16.54 -2.07 9.15
C LEU A 175 -17.02 -2.04 7.69
N PRO A 176 -16.22 -2.48 6.73
CA PRO A 176 -16.53 -2.32 5.31
C PRO A 176 -17.82 -3.04 4.89
N SER A 177 -18.20 -4.13 5.56
CA SER A 177 -19.46 -4.85 5.32
C SER A 177 -20.72 -4.06 5.66
N ILE A 178 -20.64 -3.02 6.49
CA ILE A 178 -21.78 -2.14 6.78
C ILE A 178 -22.15 -1.30 5.54
N ALA A 179 -21.14 -0.79 4.83
CA ALA A 179 -21.34 -0.02 3.61
C ALA A 179 -21.54 -0.92 2.36
N ASP A 180 -20.99 -2.13 2.39
CA ASP A 180 -21.07 -3.12 1.30
C ASP A 180 -21.46 -4.50 1.87
N PRO A 181 -22.78 -4.80 1.92
CA PRO A 181 -23.27 -6.09 2.44
C PRO A 181 -22.75 -7.31 1.66
N THR A 182 -22.23 -7.16 0.44
CA THR A 182 -21.63 -8.28 -0.31
C THR A 182 -20.32 -8.79 0.32
N MET A 183 -19.73 -8.04 1.24
CA MET A 183 -18.56 -8.44 2.02
C MET A 183 -18.92 -9.23 3.27
N SER A 184 -20.21 -9.31 3.65
CA SER A 184 -20.71 -10.12 4.76
C SER A 184 -21.26 -11.46 4.26
N ASN A 185 -21.24 -12.46 5.12
CA ASN A 185 -21.96 -13.75 4.91
C ASN A 185 -23.44 -13.67 5.33
N GLY A 186 -23.93 -12.48 5.65
CA GLY A 186 -25.30 -12.24 6.14
C GLY A 186 -25.49 -12.39 7.66
N VAL A 187 -24.46 -12.80 8.37
CA VAL A 187 -24.47 -13.00 9.83
C VAL A 187 -23.33 -12.21 10.47
N ASP A 188 -22.12 -12.41 9.99
CA ASP A 188 -20.90 -11.82 10.52
C ASP A 188 -20.51 -10.56 9.74
N GLU A 189 -19.76 -9.68 10.38
CA GLU A 189 -19.24 -8.46 9.79
C GLU A 189 -17.72 -8.54 9.60
N VAL A 190 -17.23 -7.78 8.65
CA VAL A 190 -15.81 -7.54 8.46
C VAL A 190 -15.40 -6.33 9.30
N PHE A 191 -14.39 -6.53 10.11
CA PHE A 191 -13.75 -5.49 10.92
C PHE A 191 -12.33 -5.25 10.41
N SER A 192 -11.93 -4.00 10.31
CA SER A 192 -10.59 -3.61 9.87
C SER A 192 -10.06 -2.52 10.78
N LEU A 193 -8.86 -2.73 11.33
CA LEU A 193 -8.15 -1.77 12.17
C LEU A 193 -6.73 -1.61 11.61
N GLU A 194 -6.36 -0.38 11.28
CA GLU A 194 -5.00 -0.01 10.90
C GLU A 194 -4.36 0.75 12.05
N ALA A 195 -3.20 0.29 12.53
CA ALA A 195 -2.41 0.95 13.55
C ALA A 195 -1.21 1.63 12.90
N LEU A 196 -1.06 2.94 13.14
CA LEU A 196 0.02 3.77 12.63
C LEU A 196 1.17 3.87 13.63
N PHE A 197 2.34 4.28 13.16
CA PHE A 197 3.58 4.39 13.95
C PHE A 197 4.06 3.05 14.51
N THR A 198 3.92 2.00 13.70
CA THR A 198 4.34 0.63 14.01
C THR A 198 5.54 0.24 13.15
N PRO A 199 6.78 0.59 13.56
CA PRO A 199 7.97 0.51 12.70
C PRO A 199 8.36 -0.93 12.35
N TYR A 200 8.93 -1.13 11.16
CA TYR A 200 9.54 -2.42 10.78
C TYR A 200 10.60 -2.87 11.79
N SER A 201 11.44 -1.94 12.24
CA SER A 201 12.52 -2.16 13.22
C SER A 201 12.04 -2.26 14.67
N PHE A 202 10.78 -2.61 14.91
CA PHE A 202 10.21 -2.72 16.25
C PHE A 202 11.06 -3.60 17.16
N ARG A 203 11.53 -3.05 18.30
CA ARG A 203 12.43 -3.72 19.24
C ARG A 203 11.81 -4.94 19.93
N GLY A 204 10.48 -4.95 20.08
CA GLY A 204 9.73 -6.09 20.61
C GLY A 204 9.66 -7.28 19.65
N GLY A 205 10.02 -7.07 18.38
CA GLY A 205 9.87 -8.06 17.31
C GLY A 205 8.42 -8.24 16.84
N TRP A 206 8.25 -8.83 15.66
CA TRP A 206 6.95 -9.07 15.04
C TRP A 206 6.54 -10.55 15.03
N ASP A 207 7.22 -11.38 15.83
CA ASP A 207 6.99 -12.83 15.88
C ASP A 207 5.81 -13.21 16.81
N SER A 208 5.30 -12.26 17.58
CA SER A 208 4.17 -12.45 18.49
C SER A 208 3.00 -11.55 18.15
N ASP A 209 1.81 -11.96 18.56
CA ASP A 209 0.57 -11.17 18.44
C ASP A 209 0.38 -10.18 19.61
N THR A 210 1.40 -9.88 20.40
CA THR A 210 1.28 -9.03 21.60
C THR A 210 0.75 -7.64 21.25
N GLU A 211 1.39 -6.94 20.33
CA GLU A 211 0.96 -5.62 19.89
C GLU A 211 -0.39 -5.64 19.17
N PRO A 212 -0.64 -6.54 18.20
CA PRO A 212 -1.98 -6.66 17.60
C PRO A 212 -3.10 -6.88 18.60
N ARG A 213 -2.91 -7.74 19.62
CA ARG A 213 -3.92 -7.94 20.67
C ARG A 213 -4.15 -6.69 21.49
N ARG A 214 -3.08 -5.98 21.86
CA ARG A 214 -3.17 -4.71 22.58
C ARG A 214 -3.98 -3.67 21.79
N TRP A 215 -3.85 -3.59 20.48
CA TRP A 215 -4.65 -2.66 19.66
C TRP A 215 -6.14 -3.04 19.63
N LEU A 216 -6.46 -4.34 19.61
CA LEU A 216 -7.85 -4.79 19.75
C LEU A 216 -8.41 -4.45 21.12
N GLU A 217 -7.61 -4.58 22.19
CA GLU A 217 -7.98 -4.20 23.55
C GLU A 217 -8.22 -2.68 23.66
N LEU A 218 -7.33 -1.86 23.10
CA LEU A 218 -7.52 -0.41 23.05
C LEU A 218 -8.81 -0.01 22.30
N TYR A 219 -9.16 -0.72 21.24
CA TYR A 219 -10.44 -0.51 20.59
C TYR A 219 -11.62 -0.99 21.44
N ALA A 220 -11.49 -2.11 22.13
CA ALA A 220 -12.52 -2.64 23.03
C ALA A 220 -12.88 -1.66 24.14
N ASP A 221 -11.94 -0.83 24.59
CA ASP A 221 -12.19 0.21 25.60
C ASP A 221 -13.10 1.35 25.08
N LEU A 222 -13.30 1.47 23.77
CA LEU A 222 -14.13 2.50 23.13
C LEU A 222 -15.56 2.03 22.83
N VAL A 223 -15.85 0.76 23.04
CA VAL A 223 -17.14 0.14 22.74
C VAL A 223 -17.73 -0.55 23.97
N GLU A 224 -18.99 -0.98 23.87
CA GLU A 224 -19.65 -1.75 24.92
C GLU A 224 -18.86 -3.03 25.25
N PRO A 225 -18.86 -3.48 26.51
CA PRO A 225 -18.16 -4.69 26.95
C PRO A 225 -18.50 -5.93 26.10
N GLY A 226 -17.54 -6.82 25.94
CA GLY A 226 -17.69 -8.07 25.21
C GLY A 226 -17.36 -7.99 23.73
N PHE A 227 -16.75 -6.91 23.25
CA PHE A 227 -16.28 -6.81 21.84
C PHE A 227 -15.29 -7.93 21.50
N LEU A 228 -14.30 -8.18 22.36
CA LEU A 228 -13.27 -9.20 22.11
C LEU A 228 -13.85 -10.60 21.92
N ASP A 229 -14.95 -10.91 22.62
CA ASP A 229 -15.66 -12.20 22.49
C ASP A 229 -16.34 -12.35 21.11
N THR A 230 -16.55 -11.25 20.41
CA THR A 230 -17.15 -11.27 19.06
C THR A 230 -16.11 -11.51 17.97
N VAL A 231 -14.84 -11.38 18.26
CA VAL A 231 -13.73 -11.56 17.28
C VAL A 231 -13.50 -13.06 17.08
N ALA A 232 -14.13 -13.62 16.04
CA ALA A 232 -14.10 -15.05 15.78
C ALA A 232 -12.85 -15.50 15.03
N GLU A 233 -12.32 -14.64 14.17
CA GLU A 233 -11.12 -14.89 13.36
C GLU A 233 -10.46 -13.56 13.02
N TRP A 234 -9.15 -13.51 13.04
CA TRP A 234 -8.40 -12.33 12.66
C TRP A 234 -6.98 -12.65 12.20
N ARG A 235 -6.43 -11.76 11.42
CA ARG A 235 -5.01 -11.74 11.07
C ARG A 235 -4.46 -10.33 11.21
N CYS A 236 -3.17 -10.22 11.46
CA CYS A 236 -2.47 -8.94 11.41
C CYS A 236 -1.38 -8.96 10.33
N MET A 237 -1.40 -7.96 9.47
CA MET A 237 -0.31 -7.62 8.57
C MET A 237 0.57 -6.60 9.27
N THR A 238 1.74 -7.03 9.70
CA THR A 238 2.79 -6.17 10.27
C THR A 238 3.77 -5.75 9.18
N PRO A 239 4.65 -4.75 9.39
CA PRO A 239 5.68 -4.40 8.41
C PRO A 239 6.55 -5.58 7.99
N ALA A 240 6.89 -6.50 8.91
CA ALA A 240 7.62 -7.72 8.59
C ALA A 240 6.83 -8.68 7.68
N LYS A 241 5.52 -8.81 7.89
CA LYS A 241 4.65 -9.60 7.00
C LYS A 241 4.45 -8.92 5.65
N TYR A 242 4.36 -7.60 5.59
CA TYR A 242 4.34 -6.88 4.32
C TYR A 242 5.62 -7.14 3.51
N GLU A 243 6.78 -7.24 4.15
CA GLU A 243 8.01 -7.63 3.45
C GLU A 243 7.95 -9.09 2.98
N SER A 244 7.63 -10.03 3.85
CA SER A 244 7.68 -11.46 3.53
C SER A 244 6.59 -11.93 2.56
N GLU A 245 5.38 -11.37 2.64
CA GLU A 245 4.22 -11.82 1.86
C GLU A 245 3.96 -10.95 0.61
N PHE A 246 4.28 -9.65 0.67
CA PHE A 246 4.04 -8.69 -0.41
C PHE A 246 5.33 -8.17 -1.06
N PHE A 247 6.49 -8.65 -0.60
CA PHE A 247 7.79 -8.26 -1.14
C PHE A 247 8.05 -6.75 -1.11
N LEU A 248 7.51 -6.08 -0.09
CA LEU A 248 7.77 -4.67 0.17
C LEU A 248 9.02 -4.54 1.05
N PRO A 249 10.15 -4.05 0.54
CA PRO A 249 11.38 -3.98 1.32
C PRO A 249 11.15 -3.23 2.63
N GLN A 250 11.50 -3.86 3.76
CA GLN A 250 11.25 -3.34 5.11
C GLN A 250 9.77 -2.95 5.36
N GLY A 251 8.82 -3.63 4.70
CA GLY A 251 7.41 -3.33 4.81
C GLY A 251 6.96 -1.99 4.21
N HIS A 252 7.84 -1.29 3.49
CA HIS A 252 7.56 0.05 2.98
C HIS A 252 7.04 0.03 1.54
N ALA A 253 5.81 0.51 1.34
CA ALA A 253 5.27 0.77 0.01
C ALA A 253 5.90 2.06 -0.55
N THR A 254 6.97 1.94 -1.33
CA THR A 254 7.63 3.09 -1.94
C THR A 254 6.65 3.90 -2.78
N SER A 255 6.47 5.16 -2.42
CA SER A 255 5.61 6.10 -3.14
C SER A 255 6.41 7.29 -3.67
N PHE A 256 5.99 7.81 -4.83
CA PHE A 256 6.59 9.02 -5.37
C PHE A 256 6.32 10.22 -4.45
N ALA A 257 7.38 10.81 -3.91
CA ALA A 257 7.30 11.85 -2.88
C ALA A 257 7.44 13.29 -3.44
N GLY A 258 7.82 13.44 -4.71
CA GLY A 258 8.23 14.74 -5.26
C GLY A 258 7.08 15.69 -5.63
N GLY A 259 5.84 15.20 -5.67
CA GLY A 259 4.68 15.99 -6.08
C GLY A 259 4.75 16.52 -7.53
N PRO A 260 3.80 17.37 -7.96
CA PRO A 260 3.75 17.89 -9.32
C PRO A 260 4.98 18.73 -9.71
N LEU A 261 5.58 19.45 -8.77
CA LEU A 261 6.76 20.28 -9.02
C LEU A 261 7.98 19.43 -9.41
N ALA A 262 8.21 18.31 -8.72
CA ALA A 262 9.30 17.40 -9.07
C ALA A 262 9.10 16.76 -10.45
N ALA A 263 7.85 16.47 -10.82
CA ALA A 263 7.52 15.99 -12.16
C ALA A 263 7.77 17.06 -13.22
N LEU A 264 7.42 18.32 -12.95
CA LEU A 264 7.65 19.45 -13.84
C LEU A 264 9.16 19.69 -14.04
N LEU A 265 9.92 19.69 -12.96
CA LEU A 265 11.37 19.90 -12.95
C LEU A 265 12.14 18.66 -13.42
N ASN A 266 11.47 17.51 -13.56
CA ASN A 266 12.05 16.24 -13.98
C ASN A 266 13.26 15.81 -13.12
N THR A 267 13.14 15.97 -11.81
CA THR A 267 14.22 15.69 -10.84
C THR A 267 14.64 14.22 -10.80
N ASN A 268 13.70 13.31 -11.09
CA ASN A 268 13.92 11.87 -11.22
C ASN A 268 13.29 11.37 -12.52
N PRO A 269 14.00 11.45 -13.66
CA PRO A 269 13.42 11.15 -14.98
C PRO A 269 12.80 9.76 -15.08
N GLU A 270 13.43 8.76 -14.49
CA GLU A 270 12.92 7.38 -14.47
C GLU A 270 11.60 7.24 -13.74
N LEU A 271 11.34 8.09 -12.73
CA LEU A 271 10.09 8.08 -11.96
C LEU A 271 9.01 8.99 -12.54
N THR A 272 9.41 10.05 -13.26
CA THR A 272 8.47 11.07 -13.79
C THR A 272 8.16 10.89 -15.26
N ARG A 273 9.04 10.24 -16.03
CA ARG A 273 8.89 9.94 -17.45
C ARG A 273 8.83 8.45 -17.74
N TYR A 274 8.89 7.61 -16.72
CA TYR A 274 8.72 6.15 -16.78
C TYR A 274 9.79 5.39 -17.56
N ALA A 275 10.61 6.08 -18.35
CA ALA A 275 11.65 5.48 -19.17
C ALA A 275 13.00 5.46 -18.46
N THR A 276 13.75 4.38 -18.62
CA THR A 276 15.11 4.25 -18.10
C THR A 276 16.16 4.41 -19.20
N PRO A 277 17.45 4.54 -18.85
CA PRO A 277 18.55 4.48 -19.83
C PRO A 277 18.66 3.13 -20.55
N VAL A 278 18.13 2.04 -19.97
CA VAL A 278 18.09 0.73 -20.63
C VAL A 278 16.95 0.73 -21.65
N LYS A 279 17.27 0.58 -22.92
CA LYS A 279 16.28 0.57 -23.99
C LYS A 279 15.27 -0.56 -23.78
N GLY A 280 13.99 -0.22 -23.81
CA GLY A 280 12.90 -1.17 -23.58
C GLY A 280 12.55 -1.41 -22.10
N LEU A 281 13.33 -0.90 -21.12
CA LEU A 281 12.97 -0.98 -19.71
C LEU A 281 12.26 0.27 -19.25
N TYR A 282 11.07 0.08 -18.68
CA TYR A 282 10.24 1.15 -18.14
C TYR A 282 9.87 0.86 -16.68
N LEU A 283 9.54 1.93 -15.93
CA LEU A 283 8.99 1.84 -14.58
C LEU A 283 7.54 2.30 -14.57
N THR A 284 6.77 1.77 -13.61
CA THR A 284 5.43 2.22 -13.28
C THR A 284 5.13 1.91 -11.81
N GLY A 285 3.87 2.04 -11.39
CA GLY A 285 3.45 1.74 -10.02
C GLY A 285 3.60 2.91 -9.06
N ALA A 286 3.51 2.62 -7.78
CA ALA A 286 3.45 3.62 -6.71
C ALA A 286 4.70 4.51 -6.63
N ALA A 287 5.88 3.99 -6.95
CA ALA A 287 7.13 4.74 -6.93
C ALA A 287 7.23 5.80 -8.03
N THR A 288 6.40 5.74 -9.07
CA THR A 288 6.41 6.68 -10.19
C THR A 288 5.31 7.74 -10.04
N PHE A 289 5.51 8.92 -10.65
CA PHE A 289 4.51 9.99 -10.64
C PHE A 289 3.14 9.49 -11.17
N PRO A 290 2.01 9.84 -10.56
CA PRO A 290 1.82 10.80 -9.45
C PRO A 290 1.93 10.17 -8.05
N GLY A 291 2.39 8.95 -7.92
CA GLY A 291 2.57 8.28 -6.64
C GLY A 291 1.50 7.25 -6.31
N ALA A 292 1.50 6.78 -5.06
CA ALA A 292 0.55 5.80 -4.57
C ALA A 292 -0.89 6.30 -4.64
N GLY A 293 -1.80 5.37 -4.92
CA GLY A 293 -3.24 5.60 -5.00
C GLY A 293 -3.90 4.67 -6.01
N VAL A 294 -5.21 4.42 -5.84
CA VAL A 294 -5.97 3.45 -6.65
C VAL A 294 -6.56 4.10 -7.92
N TRP A 295 -5.87 5.03 -8.53
CA TRP A 295 -6.31 5.75 -9.73
C TRP A 295 -5.69 5.29 -11.05
N GLY A 296 -4.71 4.38 -11.01
CA GLY A 296 -4.07 3.82 -12.20
C GLY A 296 -3.30 4.82 -13.09
N ALA A 297 -3.07 6.06 -12.61
CA ALA A 297 -2.47 7.12 -13.42
C ALA A 297 -1.03 6.80 -13.86
N SER A 298 -0.22 6.22 -12.98
CA SER A 298 1.15 5.79 -13.30
C SER A 298 1.16 4.77 -14.44
N GLY A 299 0.29 3.76 -14.37
CA GLY A 299 0.16 2.74 -15.42
C GLY A 299 -0.28 3.32 -16.75
N LYS A 300 -1.28 4.19 -16.75
CA LYS A 300 -1.74 4.90 -17.95
C LYS A 300 -0.62 5.73 -18.59
N ASN A 301 0.10 6.49 -17.79
CA ASN A 301 1.17 7.36 -18.26
C ASN A 301 2.35 6.56 -18.81
N ALA A 302 2.73 5.46 -18.15
CA ALA A 302 3.77 4.54 -18.64
C ALA A 302 3.36 3.93 -19.99
N ALA A 303 2.13 3.44 -20.13
CA ALA A 303 1.60 2.90 -21.37
C ALA A 303 1.65 3.94 -22.51
N LEU A 304 1.20 5.18 -22.24
CA LEU A 304 1.27 6.27 -23.21
C LEU A 304 2.71 6.62 -23.63
N THR A 305 3.67 6.53 -22.70
CA THR A 305 5.08 6.76 -22.98
C THR A 305 5.64 5.67 -23.91
N ILE A 306 5.26 4.41 -23.68
CA ILE A 306 5.67 3.27 -24.51
C ILE A 306 5.09 3.37 -25.92
N LEU A 307 3.80 3.68 -26.04
CA LEU A 307 3.09 3.73 -27.32
C LEU A 307 3.49 4.91 -28.22
N ARG A 308 4.12 5.96 -27.69
CA ARG A 308 4.60 7.13 -28.44
C ARG A 308 6.02 6.98 -28.99
N ARG A 309 6.71 5.90 -28.67
CA ARG A 309 8.06 5.59 -29.14
C ARG A 309 8.05 4.55 -30.27
#